data_848797a192768e81425cddcaa679d089
#
_entry.id   848797a192768e81425cddcaa679d089
#
_cell.length_a   1.000
_cell.length_b   1.000
_cell.length_c   1.000
_cell.angle_alpha   90.00
_cell.angle_beta   90.00
_cell.angle_gamma   90.00
#
_symmetry.space_group_name_H-M   'P 1'
#
loop_
_entity.id
_entity.type
_entity.pdbx_description
1 polymer ?
#
loop_
_entity_poly.entity_id
_entity_poly.type
_entity_poly.pdbx_seq_one_letter_code
_entity_poly.pdbx_strand_id
1 'polypeptide(L)'
;MEKLALFDIDYTITRKETLMEFFKYLVSKDIKNIKFLPRALYSGLMYGIKVYDEKRVKECFLKFIENIDEKELAILTKSFYDERLSTILYEDAVNMIKKLKNEGYMVILISASPEFYIKEFYAIKEVDLIIGTKFIFENGKFVRKMSGNNCKGEEKVKRLEKVLKEKNMKEYMDERTED
;
A
#
# COMPACT_ATOMS: atom_id res chain seq x y z
N MET A 1 26.27 0.51 12.26
CA MET A 1 25.06 1.25 11.75
C MET A 1 24.23 0.31 10.92
N GLU A 2 22.96 0.15 11.23
CA GLU A 2 22.05 -0.59 10.37
C GLU A 2 21.73 0.29 9.15
N LYS A 3 21.73 -0.25 7.97
CA LYS A 3 21.45 0.45 6.72
C LYS A 3 19.99 0.28 6.35
N LEU A 4 19.32 1.33 5.88
CA LEU A 4 17.93 1.26 5.43
C LEU A 4 17.84 1.28 3.90
N ALA A 5 16.99 0.41 3.35
CA ALA A 5 16.62 0.43 1.94
C ALA A 5 15.10 0.66 1.84
N LEU A 6 14.70 1.80 1.29
CA LEU A 6 13.30 2.21 1.18
C LEU A 6 12.82 2.09 -0.26
N PHE A 7 11.71 1.40 -0.46
CA PHE A 7 11.08 1.24 -1.77
C PHE A 7 9.63 1.72 -1.75
N ASP A 8 9.23 2.49 -2.75
CA ASP A 8 7.81 2.64 -3.07
C ASP A 8 7.31 1.37 -3.76
N ILE A 9 6.00 1.20 -3.88
CA ILE A 9 5.40 0.01 -4.50
C ILE A 9 4.96 0.34 -5.93
N ASP A 10 4.01 1.27 -6.09
CA ASP A 10 3.40 1.56 -7.38
C ASP A 10 4.41 2.18 -8.36
N TYR A 11 4.58 1.57 -9.53
CA TYR A 11 5.55 1.94 -10.57
C TYR A 11 7.04 1.90 -10.13
N THR A 12 7.31 1.32 -8.94
CA THR A 12 8.67 1.10 -8.43
C THR A 12 8.98 -0.39 -8.30
N ILE A 13 8.19 -1.13 -7.51
CA ILE A 13 8.27 -2.59 -7.41
C ILE A 13 7.28 -3.24 -8.39
N THR A 14 6.15 -2.60 -8.62
CA THR A 14 5.12 -3.06 -9.57
C THR A 14 5.10 -2.21 -10.83
N ARG A 15 4.79 -2.85 -11.98
CA ARG A 15 4.66 -2.18 -13.29
C ARG A 15 3.39 -1.35 -13.42
N LYS A 16 2.45 -1.47 -12.48
CA LYS A 16 1.12 -0.87 -12.53
C LYS A 16 0.73 -0.35 -11.16
N GLU A 17 -0.25 0.54 -11.15
CA GLU A 17 -0.86 1.05 -9.93
C GLU A 17 -1.73 -0.04 -9.29
N THR A 18 -1.38 -0.42 -8.05
CA THR A 18 -1.92 -1.61 -7.39
C THR A 18 -3.39 -1.48 -7.00
N LEU A 19 -3.87 -0.27 -6.68
CA LEU A 19 -5.27 -0.05 -6.30
C LEU A 19 -6.20 -0.26 -7.51
N MET A 20 -5.79 0.18 -8.72
CA MET A 20 -6.55 -0.07 -9.95
C MET A 20 -6.52 -1.55 -10.33
N GLU A 21 -5.38 -2.24 -10.14
CA GLU A 21 -5.29 -3.68 -10.39
C GLU A 21 -6.16 -4.47 -9.41
N PHE A 22 -6.29 -4.02 -8.15
CA PHE A 22 -7.20 -4.61 -7.18
C PHE A 22 -8.66 -4.50 -7.63
N PHE A 23 -9.08 -3.33 -8.09
CA PHE A 23 -10.43 -3.15 -8.64
C PHE A 23 -10.67 -4.05 -9.85
N LYS A 24 -9.75 -4.09 -10.83
CA LYS A 24 -9.86 -4.97 -12.00
C LYS A 24 -9.94 -6.44 -11.61
N TYR A 25 -9.15 -6.84 -10.61
CA TYR A 25 -9.19 -8.20 -10.08
C TYR A 25 -10.58 -8.55 -9.54
N LEU A 26 -11.18 -7.67 -8.74
CA LEU A 26 -12.52 -7.89 -8.20
C LEU A 26 -13.61 -7.91 -9.27
N VAL A 27 -13.49 -7.09 -10.31
CA VAL A 27 -14.38 -7.14 -11.48
C VAL A 27 -14.23 -8.49 -12.22
N SER A 28 -13.01 -9.03 -12.31
CA SER A 28 -12.77 -10.35 -12.94
C SER A 28 -13.34 -11.51 -12.12
N LYS A 29 -13.45 -11.37 -10.80
CA LYS A 29 -14.09 -12.38 -9.93
C LYS A 29 -15.62 -12.29 -9.93
N ASP A 30 -16.16 -11.08 -9.96
CA ASP A 30 -17.61 -10.83 -10.12
C ASP A 30 -17.82 -9.55 -10.94
N ILE A 31 -18.32 -9.73 -12.15
CA ILE A 31 -18.61 -8.63 -13.11
C ILE A 31 -19.58 -7.60 -12.50
N LYS A 32 -20.41 -7.98 -11.52
CA LYS A 32 -21.29 -7.03 -10.83
C LYS A 32 -20.53 -5.88 -10.16
N ASN A 33 -19.25 -6.07 -9.84
CA ASN A 33 -18.41 -5.01 -9.28
C ASN A 33 -18.17 -3.84 -10.26
N ILE A 34 -18.40 -4.04 -11.56
CA ILE A 34 -18.30 -2.95 -12.57
C ILE A 34 -19.27 -1.81 -12.28
N LYS A 35 -20.37 -2.05 -11.58
CA LYS A 35 -21.33 -1.00 -11.15
C LYS A 35 -20.68 0.10 -10.31
N PHE A 36 -19.53 -0.15 -9.70
CA PHE A 36 -18.79 0.86 -8.94
C PHE A 36 -17.87 1.74 -9.79
N LEU A 37 -17.64 1.39 -11.07
CA LEU A 37 -16.79 2.14 -11.97
C LEU A 37 -17.24 3.60 -12.17
N PRO A 38 -18.54 3.91 -12.38
CA PRO A 38 -18.98 5.30 -12.51
C PRO A 38 -18.65 6.16 -11.29
N ARG A 39 -18.74 5.57 -10.09
CA ARG A 39 -18.37 6.25 -8.84
C ARG A 39 -16.87 6.50 -8.75
N ALA A 40 -16.06 5.54 -9.17
CA ALA A 40 -14.61 5.68 -9.21
C ALA A 40 -14.20 6.82 -10.19
N LEU A 41 -14.78 6.84 -11.38
CA LEU A 41 -14.57 7.90 -12.37
C LEU A 41 -15.02 9.27 -11.86
N TYR A 42 -16.19 9.36 -11.24
CA TYR A 42 -16.69 10.59 -10.62
C TYR A 42 -15.74 11.12 -9.56
N SER A 43 -15.24 10.24 -8.67
CA SER A 43 -14.30 10.64 -7.63
C SER A 43 -12.97 11.13 -8.20
N GLY A 44 -12.49 10.51 -9.28
CA GLY A 44 -11.31 10.95 -10.01
C GLY A 44 -11.51 12.34 -10.68
N LEU A 45 -12.69 12.59 -11.27
CA LEU A 45 -13.04 13.90 -11.82
C LEU A 45 -13.07 14.98 -10.74
N MET A 46 -13.71 14.70 -9.61
CA MET A 46 -13.77 15.63 -8.45
C MET A 46 -12.38 15.94 -7.90
N TYR A 47 -11.46 14.98 -7.94
CA TYR A 47 -10.06 15.21 -7.61
C TYR A 47 -9.38 16.14 -8.62
N GLY A 48 -9.57 15.89 -9.91
CA GLY A 48 -8.99 16.70 -10.98
C GLY A 48 -9.37 18.18 -10.91
N ILE A 49 -10.59 18.49 -10.51
CA ILE A 49 -11.09 19.87 -10.28
C ILE A 49 -10.88 20.35 -8.83
N LYS A 50 -10.06 19.63 -8.03
CA LYS A 50 -9.68 19.98 -6.65
C LYS A 50 -10.85 20.10 -5.64
N VAL A 51 -11.99 19.48 -5.91
CA VAL A 51 -13.13 19.39 -4.98
C VAL A 51 -12.91 18.28 -3.94
N TYR A 52 -12.31 17.16 -4.36
CA TYR A 52 -11.93 16.07 -3.47
C TYR A 52 -10.41 16.08 -3.26
N ASP A 53 -10.00 15.78 -2.03
CA ASP A 53 -8.62 15.43 -1.71
C ASP A 53 -8.36 13.93 -1.97
N GLU A 54 -7.10 13.52 -1.89
CA GLU A 54 -6.70 12.11 -2.13
C GLU A 54 -7.36 11.14 -1.14
N LYS A 55 -7.61 11.58 0.09
CA LYS A 55 -8.29 10.78 1.11
C LYS A 55 -9.71 10.47 0.67
N ARG A 56 -10.45 11.50 0.30
CA ARG A 56 -11.85 11.38 -0.14
C ARG A 56 -11.97 10.51 -1.39
N VAL A 57 -11.05 10.67 -2.34
CA VAL A 57 -11.02 9.82 -3.55
C VAL A 57 -10.88 8.35 -3.20
N LYS A 58 -9.90 7.99 -2.37
CA LYS A 58 -9.67 6.60 -1.97
C LYS A 58 -10.84 6.03 -1.18
N GLU A 59 -11.40 6.79 -0.24
CA GLU A 59 -12.59 6.38 0.51
C GLU A 59 -13.81 6.17 -0.40
N CYS A 60 -13.97 6.99 -1.44
CA CYS A 60 -15.02 6.80 -2.43
C CYS A 60 -14.74 5.61 -3.35
N PHE A 61 -13.49 5.45 -3.78
CA PHE A 61 -13.07 4.38 -4.67
C PHE A 61 -13.31 2.99 -4.03
N LEU A 62 -12.98 2.83 -2.76
CA LEU A 62 -13.08 1.53 -2.05
C LEU A 62 -14.52 1.12 -1.67
N LYS A 63 -15.55 1.74 -2.24
CA LYS A 63 -16.96 1.38 -1.99
C LYS A 63 -17.27 -0.09 -2.30
N PHE A 64 -16.56 -0.69 -3.24
CA PHE A 64 -16.80 -2.06 -3.69
C PHE A 64 -16.45 -3.15 -2.65
N ILE A 65 -15.69 -2.80 -1.61
CA ILE A 65 -15.35 -3.71 -0.49
C ILE A 65 -15.92 -3.23 0.85
N GLU A 66 -16.81 -2.22 0.84
CA GLU A 66 -17.43 -1.75 2.09
C GLU A 66 -18.25 -2.86 2.75
N ASN A 67 -18.10 -3.00 4.06
CA ASN A 67 -18.74 -4.02 4.89
C ASN A 67 -18.28 -5.48 4.64
N ILE A 68 -17.23 -5.70 3.84
CA ILE A 68 -16.61 -7.03 3.75
C ILE A 68 -16.05 -7.42 5.12
N ASP A 69 -16.17 -8.67 5.50
CA ASP A 69 -15.56 -9.21 6.72
C ASP A 69 -14.04 -9.18 6.62
N GLU A 70 -13.36 -8.88 7.73
CA GLU A 70 -11.90 -8.76 7.75
C GLU A 70 -11.19 -10.06 7.33
N LYS A 71 -11.74 -11.23 7.73
CA LYS A 71 -11.18 -12.52 7.33
C LYS A 71 -11.41 -12.80 5.85
N GLU A 72 -12.59 -12.46 5.34
CA GLU A 72 -12.89 -12.59 3.91
C GLU A 72 -11.99 -11.66 3.08
N LEU A 73 -11.78 -10.41 3.53
CA LEU A 73 -10.86 -9.47 2.88
C LEU A 73 -9.42 -10.01 2.89
N ALA A 74 -8.97 -10.63 3.98
CA ALA A 74 -7.63 -11.22 4.07
C ALA A 74 -7.43 -12.37 3.06
N ILE A 75 -8.43 -13.23 2.88
CA ILE A 75 -8.39 -14.30 1.86
C ILE A 75 -8.35 -13.69 0.46
N LEU A 76 -9.17 -12.67 0.22
CA LEU A 76 -9.25 -11.97 -1.06
C LEU A 76 -7.95 -11.28 -1.44
N THR A 77 -7.29 -10.60 -0.49
CA THR A 77 -6.02 -9.89 -0.74
C THR A 77 -4.88 -10.86 -0.99
N LYS A 78 -4.86 -12.00 -0.29
CA LYS A 78 -3.90 -13.05 -0.56
C LYS A 78 -4.06 -13.60 -1.99
N SER A 79 -5.27 -13.94 -2.39
CA SER A 79 -5.55 -14.41 -3.75
C SER A 79 -5.22 -13.34 -4.80
N PHE A 80 -5.45 -12.06 -4.50
CA PHE A 80 -5.07 -10.94 -5.35
C PHE A 80 -3.55 -10.86 -5.54
N TYR A 81 -2.78 -11.05 -4.49
CA TYR A 81 -1.33 -11.11 -4.60
C TYR A 81 -0.90 -12.28 -5.49
N ASP A 82 -1.36 -13.48 -5.17
CA ASP A 82 -0.95 -14.71 -5.84
C ASP A 82 -1.31 -14.70 -7.34
N GLU A 83 -2.49 -14.19 -7.71
CA GLU A 83 -3.00 -14.22 -9.09
C GLU A 83 -2.65 -12.97 -9.92
N ARG A 84 -2.34 -11.84 -9.28
CA ARG A 84 -2.15 -10.56 -9.99
C ARG A 84 -0.88 -9.81 -9.59
N LEU A 85 -0.70 -9.48 -8.31
CA LEU A 85 0.43 -8.63 -7.92
C LEU A 85 1.77 -9.29 -8.20
N SER A 86 1.90 -10.60 -7.94
CA SER A 86 3.11 -11.36 -8.23
C SER A 86 3.52 -11.32 -9.71
N THR A 87 2.54 -11.22 -10.63
CA THR A 87 2.80 -11.23 -12.08
C THR A 87 3.21 -9.87 -12.66
N ILE A 88 3.03 -8.80 -11.89
CA ILE A 88 3.36 -7.43 -12.33
C ILE A 88 4.58 -6.85 -11.63
N LEU A 89 5.34 -7.66 -10.91
CA LEU A 89 6.59 -7.24 -10.29
C LEU A 89 7.65 -6.91 -11.36
N TYR A 90 8.48 -5.90 -11.09
CA TYR A 90 9.73 -5.73 -11.80
C TYR A 90 10.75 -6.71 -11.23
N GLU A 91 11.30 -7.55 -12.09
CA GLU A 91 12.33 -8.52 -11.70
C GLU A 91 13.57 -7.83 -11.13
N ASP A 92 14.01 -6.73 -11.76
CA ASP A 92 15.15 -5.94 -11.31
C ASP A 92 14.93 -5.35 -9.91
N ALA A 93 13.70 -4.90 -9.59
CA ALA A 93 13.37 -4.38 -8.26
C ALA A 93 13.43 -5.49 -7.20
N VAL A 94 12.89 -6.66 -7.49
CA VAL A 94 12.96 -7.82 -6.60
C VAL A 94 14.42 -8.28 -6.39
N ASN A 95 15.21 -8.30 -7.45
CA ASN A 95 16.63 -8.64 -7.36
C ASN A 95 17.42 -7.60 -6.56
N MET A 96 17.08 -6.30 -6.70
CA MET A 96 17.69 -5.25 -5.88
C MET A 96 17.35 -5.41 -4.41
N ILE A 97 16.09 -5.73 -4.07
CA ILE A 97 15.65 -6.03 -2.69
C ILE A 97 16.50 -7.16 -2.10
N LYS A 98 16.64 -8.28 -2.84
CA LYS A 98 17.46 -9.42 -2.39
C LYS A 98 18.92 -9.04 -2.18
N LYS A 99 19.50 -8.29 -3.13
CA LYS A 99 20.88 -7.82 -3.05
C LYS A 99 21.10 -6.97 -1.80
N LEU A 100 20.27 -5.94 -1.59
CA LEU A 100 20.39 -5.06 -0.43
C LEU A 100 20.19 -5.80 0.88
N LYS A 101 19.26 -6.75 0.92
CA LYS A 101 19.07 -7.61 2.10
C LYS A 101 20.33 -8.40 2.43
N ASN A 102 20.97 -8.99 1.43
CA ASN A 102 22.23 -9.73 1.59
C ASN A 102 23.41 -8.82 1.99
N GLU A 103 23.37 -7.54 1.67
CA GLU A 103 24.33 -6.51 2.09
C GLU A 103 24.04 -5.95 3.50
N GLY A 104 23.06 -6.52 4.21
CA GLY A 104 22.71 -6.17 5.59
C GLY A 104 21.78 -4.97 5.73
N TYR A 105 21.09 -4.57 4.67
CA TYR A 105 20.08 -3.52 4.77
C TYR A 105 18.77 -4.04 5.39
N MET A 106 18.13 -3.21 6.20
CA MET A 106 16.72 -3.37 6.53
C MET A 106 15.88 -2.88 5.36
N VAL A 107 15.10 -3.76 4.75
CA VAL A 107 14.27 -3.47 3.58
C VAL A 107 12.87 -3.07 3.99
N ILE A 108 12.47 -1.86 3.63
CA ILE A 108 11.16 -1.28 3.98
C ILE A 108 10.40 -0.91 2.71
N LEU A 109 9.18 -1.42 2.56
CA LEU A 109 8.25 -0.95 1.54
C LEU A 109 7.34 0.12 2.14
N ILE A 110 7.27 1.29 1.50
CA ILE A 110 6.45 2.40 1.98
C ILE A 110 5.62 3.01 0.85
N SER A 111 4.30 2.87 0.90
CA SER A 111 3.41 3.24 -0.18
C SER A 111 2.18 4.01 0.29
N ALA A 112 1.64 4.84 -0.61
CA ALA A 112 0.33 5.44 -0.44
C ALA A 112 -0.81 4.41 -0.56
N SER A 113 -0.55 3.22 -1.09
CA SER A 113 -1.53 2.16 -1.28
C SER A 113 -2.09 1.62 0.05
N PRO A 114 -3.34 1.12 0.06
CA PRO A 114 -3.96 0.54 1.26
C PRO A 114 -3.16 -0.61 1.87
N GLU A 115 -2.83 -0.48 3.15
CA GLU A 115 -2.00 -1.45 3.88
C GLU A 115 -2.61 -2.85 3.90
N PHE A 116 -3.95 -2.96 3.92
CA PHE A 116 -4.65 -4.24 4.01
C PHE A 116 -4.35 -5.21 2.85
N TYR A 117 -3.93 -4.74 1.67
CA TYR A 117 -3.49 -5.62 0.60
C TYR A 117 -1.99 -5.55 0.30
N ILE A 118 -1.33 -4.40 0.53
CA ILE A 118 0.12 -4.36 0.29
C ILE A 118 0.92 -5.18 1.31
N LYS A 119 0.36 -5.50 2.46
CA LYS A 119 0.96 -6.45 3.42
C LYS A 119 1.26 -7.82 2.80
N GLU A 120 0.59 -8.19 1.72
CA GLU A 120 0.85 -9.45 1.03
C GLU A 120 2.23 -9.48 0.34
N PHE A 121 2.89 -8.31 0.16
CA PHE A 121 4.28 -8.25 -0.30
C PHE A 121 5.30 -8.83 0.70
N TYR A 122 4.89 -9.19 1.92
CA TYR A 122 5.70 -10.05 2.80
C TYR A 122 5.96 -11.45 2.20
N ALA A 123 5.31 -11.80 1.10
CA ALA A 123 5.67 -12.96 0.28
C ALA A 123 7.10 -12.84 -0.31
N ILE A 124 7.62 -11.62 -0.46
CA ILE A 124 9.04 -11.34 -0.72
C ILE A 124 9.76 -11.43 0.63
N LYS A 125 10.40 -12.55 0.90
CA LYS A 125 10.97 -12.90 2.23
C LYS A 125 12.01 -11.90 2.74
N GLU A 126 12.61 -11.14 1.85
CA GLU A 126 13.61 -10.13 2.15
C GLU A 126 13.03 -8.80 2.64
N VAL A 127 11.71 -8.63 2.60
CA VAL A 127 11.02 -7.44 3.10
C VAL A 127 10.86 -7.52 4.62
N ASP A 128 11.41 -6.56 5.35
CA ASP A 128 11.35 -6.51 6.81
C ASP A 128 10.15 -5.73 7.33
N LEU A 129 9.70 -4.73 6.59
CA LEU A 129 8.61 -3.86 7.02
C LEU A 129 7.80 -3.34 5.84
N ILE A 130 6.50 -3.25 6.04
CA ILE A 130 5.58 -2.63 5.09
C ILE A 130 4.79 -1.52 5.80
N ILE A 131 4.78 -0.33 5.21
CA ILE A 131 4.06 0.85 5.70
C ILE A 131 3.13 1.33 4.59
N GLY A 132 1.82 1.33 4.86
CA GLY A 132 0.80 1.73 3.90
C GLY A 132 -0.22 2.71 4.45
N THR A 133 -1.21 3.05 3.66
CA THR A 133 -2.37 3.81 4.13
C THR A 133 -3.30 2.90 4.91
N LYS A 134 -3.52 3.21 6.18
CA LYS A 134 -4.38 2.42 7.07
C LYS A 134 -5.86 2.76 6.90
N PHE A 135 -6.70 1.75 6.99
CA PHE A 135 -8.16 1.87 7.01
C PHE A 135 -8.73 1.26 8.27
N ILE A 136 -9.94 1.69 8.63
CA ILE A 136 -10.62 1.28 9.85
C ILE A 136 -11.43 0.01 9.59
N PHE A 137 -11.43 -0.88 10.58
CA PHE A 137 -12.36 -2.00 10.70
C PHE A 137 -13.23 -1.77 11.95
N GLU A 138 -14.54 -1.86 11.78
CA GLU A 138 -15.50 -1.73 12.87
C GLU A 138 -16.31 -3.03 12.96
N ASN A 139 -16.36 -3.63 14.13
CA ASN A 139 -17.03 -4.92 14.35
C ASN A 139 -16.59 -6.02 13.37
N GLY A 140 -15.28 -6.06 13.03
CA GLY A 140 -14.71 -7.02 12.10
C GLY A 140 -15.03 -6.77 10.62
N LYS A 141 -15.60 -5.61 10.27
CA LYS A 141 -15.94 -5.24 8.89
C LYS A 141 -15.17 -4.03 8.42
N PHE A 142 -14.79 -4.05 7.16
CA PHE A 142 -14.09 -2.94 6.52
C PHE A 142 -14.98 -1.70 6.42
N VAL A 143 -14.48 -0.58 6.95
CA VAL A 143 -15.07 0.74 6.81
C VAL A 143 -14.20 1.57 5.88
N ARG A 144 -14.82 2.23 4.89
CA ARG A 144 -14.13 3.09 3.92
C ARG A 144 -13.58 4.37 4.53
N LYS A 145 -13.02 4.31 5.71
CA LYS A 145 -12.47 5.46 6.42
C LYS A 145 -11.00 5.24 6.70
N MET A 146 -10.17 6.18 6.27
CA MET A 146 -8.75 6.12 6.60
C MET A 146 -8.52 6.35 8.09
N SER A 147 -7.62 5.56 8.66
CA SER A 147 -7.03 5.82 9.96
C SER A 147 -5.86 6.78 9.80
N GLY A 148 -6.10 8.06 10.06
CA GLY A 148 -5.11 9.13 9.84
C GLY A 148 -5.08 9.63 8.39
N ASN A 149 -3.88 10.00 7.92
CA ASN A 149 -3.67 10.58 6.61
C ASN A 149 -3.30 9.53 5.55
N ASN A 150 -3.35 9.94 4.26
CA ASN A 150 -2.80 9.14 3.17
C ASN A 150 -1.26 9.05 3.29
N CYS A 151 -0.70 7.85 3.19
CA CYS A 151 0.75 7.60 3.31
C CYS A 151 1.52 8.11 2.08
N LYS A 152 1.56 9.44 1.88
CA LYS A 152 2.19 10.10 0.72
C LYS A 152 2.98 11.33 1.16
N GLY A 153 4.04 11.64 0.43
CA GLY A 153 4.89 12.81 0.72
C GLY A 153 5.41 12.79 2.16
N GLU A 154 5.26 13.89 2.88
CA GLU A 154 5.69 14.03 4.28
C GLU A 154 5.11 12.98 5.23
N GLU A 155 3.91 12.48 4.95
CA GLU A 155 3.31 11.43 5.78
C GLU A 155 4.12 10.12 5.74
N LYS A 156 4.77 9.81 4.61
CA LYS A 156 5.70 8.66 4.53
C LYS A 156 6.84 8.84 5.54
N VAL A 157 7.42 10.03 5.58
CA VAL A 157 8.53 10.34 6.51
C VAL A 157 8.07 10.21 7.95
N LYS A 158 6.95 10.86 8.32
CA LYS A 158 6.39 10.80 9.69
C LYS A 158 6.12 9.36 10.15
N ARG A 159 5.59 8.51 9.27
CA ARG A 159 5.31 7.10 9.62
C ARG A 159 6.59 6.29 9.75
N LEU A 160 7.54 6.51 8.85
CA LEU A 160 8.85 5.86 8.93
C LEU A 160 9.53 6.23 10.25
N GLU A 161 9.61 7.52 10.58
CA GLU A 161 10.18 8.02 11.83
C GLU A 161 9.52 7.38 13.06
N LYS A 162 8.18 7.34 13.06
CA LYS A 162 7.44 6.73 14.15
C LYS A 162 7.83 5.26 14.35
N VAL A 163 7.86 4.48 13.28
CA VAL A 163 8.21 3.06 13.36
C VAL A 163 9.67 2.85 13.78
N LEU A 164 10.60 3.66 13.26
CA LEU A 164 12.01 3.59 13.64
C LEU A 164 12.21 3.95 15.12
N LYS A 165 11.49 4.96 15.62
CA LYS A 165 11.50 5.31 17.05
C LYS A 165 10.96 4.18 17.93
N GLU A 166 9.85 3.55 17.52
CA GLU A 166 9.26 2.43 18.25
C GLU A 166 10.18 1.20 18.27
N LYS A 167 11.02 1.03 17.24
CA LYS A 167 12.02 -0.04 17.17
C LYS A 167 13.38 0.32 17.79
N ASN A 168 13.49 1.45 18.53
CA ASN A 168 14.76 1.99 19.05
C ASN A 168 15.83 2.25 17.96
N MET A 169 15.40 2.54 16.76
CA MET A 169 16.29 2.79 15.62
C MET A 169 16.58 4.28 15.40
N LYS A 170 16.72 5.06 16.48
CA LYS A 170 16.99 6.52 16.39
C LYS A 170 18.28 6.85 15.66
N GLU A 171 19.27 5.98 15.71
CA GLU A 171 20.60 6.20 15.13
C GLU A 171 20.57 6.42 13.60
N TYR A 172 19.54 5.95 12.91
CA TYR A 172 19.41 6.11 11.45
C TYR A 172 18.97 7.49 10.98
N MET A 173 18.50 8.33 11.90
CA MET A 173 17.86 9.58 11.53
C MET A 173 18.80 10.78 11.65
N ASP A 174 19.75 10.73 12.59
CA ASP A 174 20.64 11.86 12.86
C ASP A 174 21.69 12.08 11.73
N GLU A 175 22.04 11.04 10.97
CA GLU A 175 23.03 11.14 9.89
C GLU A 175 22.51 11.76 8.58
N ARG A 176 21.20 11.98 8.42
CA ARG A 176 20.62 12.59 7.20
C ARG A 176 20.45 14.11 7.27
N THR A 177 20.74 14.71 8.41
CA THR A 177 20.60 16.14 8.61
C THR A 177 21.87 16.94 8.41
N GLU A 178 22.97 16.28 8.03
CA GLU A 178 24.28 16.92 7.83
C GLU A 178 24.78 16.96 6.35
N ASP A 179 23.95 16.53 5.37
CA ASP A 179 24.28 16.64 3.94
C ASP A 179 23.42 17.67 3.21
#